data_e61eaad2007d4111656f0f58d09ba7d7
#
_entry.id   e61eaad2007d4111656f0f58d09ba7d7
#
_cell.length_a   1.000
_cell.length_b   1.000
_cell.length_c   1.000
_cell.angle_alpha   90.00
_cell.angle_beta   90.00
_cell.angle_gamma   90.00
#
_symmetry.space_group_name_H-M   'P 1'
#
loop_
_entity.id
_entity.type
_entity.pdbx_description
1 polymer ?
#
loop_
_entity_poly.entity_id
_entity_poly.type
_entity_poly.pdbx_seq_one_letter_code
_entity_poly.pdbx_strand_id
1 'polypeptide(L)'
;MKNNIMNKLKKSVSIVIFMTVLAVIFSGCNTIKDGEYEVVTKLSGGTNRASIKSPAKATVENENVILTVEWSSENYDYMIVNNEKYLPVNESGNSVFEIPIDGLNGEVNVIADTVAMGTPHEIEYTISYSTGDDNKSETSEEVIDNLTLNNNSETEEIKKWINNHTLTDKLELRYAEKFEVLYYDSKYCMIIINGTDYYMLNGSGYSIPTDIKDKVRVLDVPLNNIDLVSHSTVDFFDCLDALECVSFTSINTKNSQNEKITKLLNDDKIKYAGKYSAPDFEMLINNQCSLVIENTMITHTPDVISRLSDVNIPVMIDYSSHERDLLGRMEWIKLYGLLCNKLDDAKEIFNVKEKMLNASFDKVNKKVAYFYISENGGIVIRKNNDYIVNMINIAGGEYIFEGNEEYDGTGQMTIQKEAFFEKVSDCDVLIYNSTINGKINTKEELISKCEVLKNTKAYREDSIYCTNSNIYLSVMSLPEIVTELNELFLNNETGEYFYKIR
;
A
#
# COMPACT_ATOMS: atom_id res chain seq x y z
N MET A 1 -24.85 -75.44 -6.31
CA MET A 1 -24.23 -74.72 -7.46
C MET A 1 -24.97 -73.49 -7.93
N LYS A 2 -26.32 -73.44 -7.93
CA LYS A 2 -27.09 -72.26 -8.39
C LYS A 2 -26.93 -70.97 -7.56
N ASN A 3 -26.76 -71.06 -6.24
CA ASN A 3 -26.62 -69.87 -5.36
C ASN A 3 -25.26 -69.13 -5.49
N ASN A 4 -24.20 -69.83 -5.92
CA ASN A 4 -22.86 -69.22 -6.08
C ASN A 4 -22.73 -68.46 -7.42
N ILE A 5 -23.49 -68.83 -8.43
CA ILE A 5 -23.52 -68.13 -9.71
C ILE A 5 -24.31 -66.84 -9.61
N MET A 6 -25.44 -66.87 -8.90
CA MET A 6 -26.31 -65.66 -8.69
C MET A 6 -25.62 -64.63 -7.83
N ASN A 7 -24.80 -64.97 -6.83
CA ASN A 7 -24.00 -64.05 -6.03
C ASN A 7 -22.82 -63.44 -6.80
N LYS A 8 -22.19 -64.19 -7.73
CA LYS A 8 -21.18 -63.68 -8.62
C LYS A 8 -21.75 -62.72 -9.68
N LEU A 9 -22.94 -62.97 -10.24
CA LEU A 9 -23.63 -62.07 -11.15
C LEU A 9 -24.04 -60.78 -10.46
N LYS A 10 -24.60 -60.83 -9.23
CA LYS A 10 -24.97 -59.65 -8.48
C LYS A 10 -23.73 -58.79 -8.11
N LYS A 11 -22.58 -59.37 -7.80
CA LYS A 11 -21.35 -58.62 -7.59
C LYS A 11 -20.78 -57.98 -8.86
N SER A 12 -20.85 -58.67 -10.02
CA SER A 12 -20.40 -58.11 -11.31
C SER A 12 -21.34 -57.00 -11.77
N VAL A 13 -22.65 -57.11 -11.61
CA VAL A 13 -23.62 -56.06 -11.97
C VAL A 13 -23.43 -54.82 -11.05
N SER A 14 -23.16 -55.02 -9.74
CA SER A 14 -22.92 -53.94 -8.80
C SER A 14 -21.62 -53.18 -9.10
N ILE A 15 -20.56 -53.87 -9.56
CA ILE A 15 -19.28 -53.26 -9.93
C ILE A 15 -19.42 -52.48 -11.24
N VAL A 16 -20.18 -52.98 -12.20
CA VAL A 16 -20.44 -52.29 -13.51
C VAL A 16 -21.29 -51.06 -13.27
N ILE A 17 -22.32 -51.11 -12.39
CA ILE A 17 -23.13 -49.94 -12.04
C ILE A 17 -22.30 -48.91 -11.25
N PHE A 18 -21.39 -49.35 -10.37
CA PHE A 18 -20.50 -48.44 -9.64
C PHE A 18 -19.47 -47.77 -10.56
N MET A 19 -18.92 -48.49 -11.58
CA MET A 19 -18.05 -47.90 -12.58
C MET A 19 -18.76 -46.96 -13.55
N THR A 20 -20.00 -47.24 -13.92
CA THR A 20 -20.82 -46.33 -14.76
C THR A 20 -21.28 -45.07 -14.00
N VAL A 21 -21.57 -45.17 -12.71
CA VAL A 21 -21.87 -44.00 -11.85
C VAL A 21 -20.62 -43.15 -11.58
N LEU A 22 -19.44 -43.79 -11.46
CA LEU A 22 -18.16 -43.03 -11.33
C LEU A 22 -17.77 -42.35 -12.65
N ALA A 23 -18.11 -42.92 -13.82
CA ALA A 23 -17.85 -42.30 -15.13
C ALA A 23 -18.77 -41.13 -15.45
N VAL A 24 -19.95 -41.02 -14.80
CA VAL A 24 -20.90 -39.89 -15.00
C VAL A 24 -20.57 -38.70 -14.08
N ILE A 25 -19.72 -38.86 -13.05
CA ILE A 25 -19.33 -37.76 -12.17
C ILE A 25 -18.12 -36.97 -12.73
N PHE A 26 -17.44 -37.46 -13.80
CA PHE A 26 -16.31 -36.80 -14.44
C PHE A 26 -16.61 -36.23 -15.84
N SER A 27 -17.87 -36.00 -16.21
CA SER A 27 -18.23 -35.37 -17.50
C SER A 27 -18.93 -34.02 -17.27
N GLY A 28 -18.21 -33.12 -16.61
CA GLY A 28 -18.49 -31.70 -16.54
C GLY A 28 -17.27 -30.91 -17.04
N CYS A 29 -16.57 -31.38 -18.09
CA CYS A 29 -15.66 -30.50 -18.84
C CYS A 29 -16.50 -29.55 -19.68
N ASN A 30 -16.58 -28.28 -19.26
CA ASN A 30 -16.86 -27.21 -20.19
C ASN A 30 -15.68 -27.16 -21.18
N THR A 31 -15.83 -27.78 -22.35
CA THR A 31 -14.86 -27.65 -23.45
C THR A 31 -14.91 -26.20 -23.92
N ILE A 32 -13.80 -25.49 -23.74
CA ILE A 32 -13.61 -24.15 -24.29
C ILE A 32 -13.65 -24.28 -25.81
N LYS A 33 -14.43 -23.45 -26.50
CA LYS A 33 -14.55 -23.49 -27.96
C LYS A 33 -13.28 -22.95 -28.60
N ASP A 34 -12.89 -23.51 -29.74
CA ASP A 34 -11.81 -22.97 -30.56
C ASP A 34 -12.14 -21.52 -30.98
N GLY A 35 -11.16 -20.64 -30.87
CA GLY A 35 -11.33 -19.21 -31.19
C GLY A 35 -10.28 -18.31 -30.52
N GLU A 36 -10.43 -17.02 -30.75
CA GLU A 36 -9.61 -15.98 -30.13
C GLU A 36 -10.38 -15.33 -28.98
N TYR A 37 -9.73 -15.14 -27.87
CA TYR A 37 -10.27 -14.56 -26.65
C TYR A 37 -9.40 -13.41 -26.20
N GLU A 38 -9.99 -12.35 -25.67
CA GLU A 38 -9.29 -11.34 -24.92
C GLU A 38 -9.27 -11.75 -23.44
N VAL A 39 -8.10 -11.77 -22.83
CA VAL A 39 -7.90 -12.08 -21.41
C VAL A 39 -7.20 -10.91 -20.74
N VAL A 40 -7.74 -10.50 -19.61
CA VAL A 40 -7.08 -9.53 -18.74
C VAL A 40 -5.89 -10.21 -18.10
N THR A 41 -4.70 -9.63 -18.25
CA THR A 41 -3.46 -10.19 -17.73
C THR A 41 -2.85 -9.27 -16.68
N LYS A 42 -2.25 -9.87 -15.64
CA LYS A 42 -1.51 -9.16 -14.61
C LYS A 42 -0.17 -9.87 -14.37
N LEU A 43 0.91 -9.09 -14.31
CA LEU A 43 2.24 -9.57 -14.01
C LEU A 43 2.56 -9.31 -12.52
N SER A 44 3.07 -10.33 -11.83
CA SER A 44 3.60 -10.21 -10.47
C SER A 44 4.99 -10.84 -10.38
N GLY A 45 5.80 -10.43 -9.40
CA GLY A 45 7.18 -10.89 -9.25
C GLY A 45 8.23 -9.92 -9.78
N GLY A 46 9.50 -10.32 -9.73
CA GLY A 46 10.63 -9.47 -10.11
C GLY A 46 10.77 -8.22 -9.25
N THR A 47 11.23 -7.13 -9.86
CA THR A 47 11.45 -5.85 -9.18
C THR A 47 10.28 -4.87 -9.32
N ASN A 48 9.11 -5.31 -9.81
CA ASN A 48 7.93 -4.49 -10.14
C ASN A 48 8.19 -3.37 -11.18
N ARG A 49 9.27 -3.51 -11.98
CA ARG A 49 9.62 -2.55 -13.04
C ARG A 49 9.19 -3.03 -14.43
N ALA A 50 8.88 -4.31 -14.55
CA ALA A 50 8.37 -4.92 -15.77
C ALA A 50 6.85 -4.88 -15.79
N SER A 51 6.26 -4.73 -16.96
CA SER A 51 4.84 -4.91 -17.19
C SER A 51 4.60 -5.64 -18.51
N ILE A 52 3.41 -6.22 -18.63
CA ILE A 52 2.93 -6.85 -19.86
C ILE A 52 1.66 -6.14 -20.29
N LYS A 53 1.35 -6.20 -21.58
CA LYS A 53 0.15 -5.60 -22.16
C LYS A 53 -1.09 -6.34 -21.67
N SER A 54 -2.09 -5.58 -21.22
CA SER A 54 -3.40 -6.07 -20.83
C SER A 54 -4.50 -5.19 -21.46
N PRO A 55 -5.59 -5.75 -22.03
CA PRO A 55 -5.80 -7.18 -22.21
C PRO A 55 -4.82 -7.80 -23.21
N ALA A 56 -4.57 -9.11 -23.07
CA ALA A 56 -3.78 -9.91 -23.96
C ALA A 56 -4.68 -10.86 -24.77
N LYS A 57 -4.13 -11.37 -25.88
CA LYS A 57 -4.84 -12.34 -26.73
C LYS A 57 -4.55 -13.76 -26.27
N ALA A 58 -5.59 -14.59 -26.10
CA ALA A 58 -5.49 -16.03 -25.94
C ALA A 58 -6.15 -16.74 -27.12
N THR A 59 -5.44 -17.69 -27.74
CA THR A 59 -5.94 -18.47 -28.88
C THR A 59 -6.19 -19.90 -28.42
N VAL A 60 -7.40 -20.41 -28.66
CA VAL A 60 -7.79 -21.79 -28.34
C VAL A 60 -7.89 -22.58 -29.63
N GLU A 61 -7.12 -23.66 -29.76
CA GLU A 61 -7.16 -24.60 -30.87
C GLU A 61 -7.02 -26.04 -30.35
N ASN A 62 -8.05 -26.87 -30.62
CA ASN A 62 -8.05 -28.28 -30.22
C ASN A 62 -7.73 -28.49 -28.72
N GLU A 63 -8.40 -27.75 -27.85
CA GLU A 63 -8.22 -27.76 -26.38
C GLU A 63 -6.87 -27.19 -25.90
N ASN A 64 -5.96 -26.78 -26.77
CA ASN A 64 -4.74 -26.09 -26.40
C ASN A 64 -5.01 -24.58 -26.36
N VAL A 65 -4.52 -23.93 -25.32
CA VAL A 65 -4.64 -22.48 -25.15
C VAL A 65 -3.26 -21.83 -25.16
N ILE A 66 -3.08 -20.87 -26.07
CA ILE A 66 -1.83 -20.11 -26.23
C ILE A 66 -2.09 -18.66 -25.85
N LEU A 67 -1.35 -18.14 -24.87
CA LEU A 67 -1.39 -16.73 -24.47
C LEU A 67 -0.29 -15.95 -25.20
N THR A 68 -0.68 -14.84 -25.82
CA THR A 68 0.27 -13.88 -26.43
C THR A 68 0.65 -12.84 -25.39
N VAL A 69 1.89 -12.88 -24.90
CA VAL A 69 2.44 -11.97 -23.89
C VAL A 69 3.32 -10.93 -24.58
N GLU A 70 2.92 -9.66 -24.56
CA GLU A 70 3.71 -8.51 -25.03
C GLU A 70 4.29 -7.77 -23.82
N TRP A 71 5.62 -7.75 -23.69
CA TRP A 71 6.33 -7.04 -22.62
C TRP A 71 6.36 -5.53 -22.89
N SER A 72 6.59 -4.74 -21.86
CA SER A 72 6.79 -3.28 -21.97
C SER A 72 8.19 -2.87 -22.47
N SER A 73 9.02 -3.82 -22.89
CA SER A 73 10.41 -3.60 -23.35
C SER A 73 10.78 -4.59 -24.46
N GLU A 74 11.68 -4.17 -25.33
CA GLU A 74 12.32 -4.99 -26.39
C GLU A 74 13.48 -5.87 -25.87
N ASN A 75 13.81 -5.78 -24.59
CA ASN A 75 15.01 -6.39 -24.01
C ASN A 75 14.79 -7.78 -23.40
N TYR A 76 13.64 -8.41 -23.63
CA TYR A 76 13.40 -9.79 -23.21
C TYR A 76 13.71 -10.72 -24.37
N ASP A 77 14.73 -11.58 -24.21
CA ASP A 77 15.23 -12.45 -25.29
C ASP A 77 14.73 -13.88 -25.20
N TYR A 78 14.23 -14.33 -24.05
CA TYR A 78 13.46 -15.57 -23.90
C TYR A 78 12.60 -15.60 -22.64
N MET A 79 11.62 -16.52 -22.65
CA MET A 79 10.86 -16.95 -21.49
C MET A 79 10.97 -18.45 -21.29
N ILE A 80 10.95 -18.91 -20.04
CA ILE A 80 10.85 -20.34 -19.67
C ILE A 80 9.50 -20.55 -18.99
N VAL A 81 8.71 -21.49 -19.54
CA VAL A 81 7.41 -21.89 -19.02
C VAL A 81 7.39 -23.41 -18.94
N ASN A 82 7.06 -23.98 -17.77
CA ASN A 82 7.05 -25.43 -17.55
C ASN A 82 8.35 -26.13 -17.96
N ASN A 83 9.52 -25.49 -17.73
CA ASN A 83 10.87 -25.91 -18.11
C ASN A 83 11.14 -25.93 -19.65
N GLU A 84 10.25 -25.37 -20.47
CA GLU A 84 10.49 -25.19 -21.90
C GLU A 84 10.80 -23.73 -22.21
N LYS A 85 11.72 -23.49 -23.14
CA LYS A 85 12.22 -22.18 -23.52
C LYS A 85 11.46 -21.65 -24.75
N TYR A 86 10.90 -20.46 -24.64
CA TYR A 86 10.16 -19.71 -25.65
C TYR A 86 10.98 -18.50 -26.10
N LEU A 87 11.09 -18.28 -27.40
CA LEU A 87 11.74 -17.10 -27.98
C LEU A 87 10.70 -16.08 -28.43
N PRO A 88 11.06 -14.78 -28.53
CA PRO A 88 10.14 -13.78 -29.06
C PRO A 88 9.66 -14.14 -30.47
N VAL A 89 8.38 -13.91 -30.75
CA VAL A 89 7.78 -14.19 -32.07
C VAL A 89 7.86 -13.00 -33.02
N ASN A 90 8.34 -11.82 -32.55
CA ASN A 90 8.54 -10.63 -33.35
C ASN A 90 10.03 -10.27 -33.52
N GLU A 91 10.37 -9.57 -34.61
CA GLU A 91 11.75 -9.16 -34.94
C GLU A 91 12.09 -7.72 -34.49
N SER A 92 11.12 -6.92 -34.07
CA SER A 92 11.31 -5.51 -33.66
C SER A 92 10.17 -5.02 -32.78
N GLY A 93 10.44 -3.99 -31.97
CA GLY A 93 9.52 -3.48 -30.96
C GLY A 93 9.58 -4.27 -29.67
N ASN A 94 8.62 -4.05 -28.80
CA ASN A 94 8.53 -4.76 -27.52
C ASN A 94 8.50 -6.28 -27.71
N SER A 95 9.19 -7.03 -26.85
CA SER A 95 9.28 -8.48 -26.96
C SER A 95 7.91 -9.15 -26.79
N VAL A 96 7.52 -9.99 -27.76
CA VAL A 96 6.24 -10.71 -27.78
C VAL A 96 6.50 -12.21 -27.75
N PHE A 97 5.81 -12.92 -26.85
CA PHE A 97 5.93 -14.37 -26.69
C PHE A 97 4.56 -15.03 -26.82
N GLU A 98 4.55 -16.23 -27.34
CA GLU A 98 3.40 -17.14 -27.35
C GLU A 98 3.68 -18.31 -26.42
N ILE A 99 2.94 -18.42 -25.32
CA ILE A 99 3.17 -19.41 -24.26
C ILE A 99 1.92 -20.26 -24.00
N PRO A 100 2.05 -21.55 -23.71
CA PRO A 100 0.92 -22.41 -23.36
C PRO A 100 0.42 -22.07 -21.96
N ILE A 101 -0.93 -22.08 -21.79
CA ILE A 101 -1.60 -21.89 -20.52
C ILE A 101 -2.71 -22.92 -20.30
N ASP A 102 -3.09 -23.16 -19.04
CA ASP A 102 -4.14 -24.11 -18.66
C ASP A 102 -5.53 -23.43 -18.63
N GLY A 103 -6.13 -23.28 -19.82
CA GLY A 103 -7.45 -22.65 -19.96
C GLY A 103 -7.41 -21.13 -20.10
N LEU A 104 -8.58 -20.47 -19.95
CA LEU A 104 -8.72 -19.01 -20.13
C LEU A 104 -8.73 -18.22 -18.82
N ASN A 105 -8.71 -18.92 -17.69
CA ASN A 105 -8.64 -18.33 -16.35
C ASN A 105 -7.64 -19.11 -15.50
N GLY A 106 -6.64 -18.44 -14.94
CA GLY A 106 -5.62 -19.09 -14.12
C GLY A 106 -4.35 -18.27 -13.96
N GLU A 107 -3.29 -18.94 -13.56
CA GLU A 107 -1.96 -18.37 -13.36
C GLU A 107 -0.91 -19.26 -13.98
N VAL A 108 0.15 -18.67 -14.52
CA VAL A 108 1.33 -19.39 -15.04
C VAL A 108 2.61 -18.74 -14.49
N ASN A 109 3.49 -19.59 -13.94
CA ASN A 109 4.80 -19.16 -13.50
C ASN A 109 5.77 -19.18 -14.68
N VAL A 110 6.50 -18.09 -14.87
CA VAL A 110 7.43 -17.93 -15.97
C VAL A 110 8.77 -17.39 -15.45
N ILE A 111 9.87 -17.78 -16.09
CA ILE A 111 11.16 -17.11 -15.93
C ILE A 111 11.39 -16.31 -17.21
N ALA A 112 11.62 -15.01 -17.12
CA ALA A 112 11.94 -14.18 -18.27
C ALA A 112 13.36 -13.63 -18.15
N ASP A 113 14.17 -13.84 -19.20
CA ASP A 113 15.51 -13.29 -19.27
C ASP A 113 15.50 -11.91 -19.91
N THR A 114 16.22 -10.96 -19.29
CA THR A 114 16.38 -9.62 -19.82
C THR A 114 17.85 -9.26 -20.04
N VAL A 115 18.13 -8.68 -21.18
CA VAL A 115 19.47 -8.20 -21.57
C VAL A 115 19.62 -6.68 -21.37
N ALA A 116 18.65 -6.02 -20.75
CA ALA A 116 18.65 -4.56 -20.52
C ALA A 116 19.89 -4.06 -19.74
N MET A 117 20.54 -4.92 -18.94
CA MET A 117 21.75 -4.59 -18.18
C MET A 117 23.04 -5.05 -18.86
N GLY A 118 23.00 -5.43 -20.13
CA GLY A 118 24.18 -5.88 -20.90
C GLY A 118 24.68 -7.30 -20.58
N THR A 119 24.06 -7.98 -19.62
CA THR A 119 24.27 -9.41 -19.31
C THR A 119 22.93 -10.08 -19.11
N PRO A 120 22.73 -11.33 -19.58
CA PRO A 120 21.50 -12.08 -19.34
C PRO A 120 21.15 -12.13 -17.84
N HIS A 121 19.88 -11.89 -17.52
CA HIS A 121 19.39 -11.89 -16.15
C HIS A 121 17.99 -12.50 -16.09
N GLU A 122 17.93 -13.74 -15.64
CA GLU A 122 16.68 -14.47 -15.45
C GLU A 122 15.93 -13.98 -14.21
N ILE A 123 14.65 -13.66 -14.38
CA ILE A 123 13.78 -13.16 -13.32
C ILE A 123 12.49 -13.99 -13.31
N GLU A 124 12.09 -14.44 -12.12
CA GLU A 124 10.84 -15.17 -11.92
C GLU A 124 9.65 -14.21 -11.85
N TYR A 125 8.59 -14.56 -12.61
CA TYR A 125 7.32 -13.86 -12.63
C TYR A 125 6.16 -14.85 -12.58
N THR A 126 5.00 -14.36 -12.15
CA THR A 126 3.70 -15.03 -12.29
C THR A 126 2.81 -14.17 -13.17
N ILE A 127 2.20 -14.75 -14.19
CA ILE A 127 1.20 -14.10 -15.04
C ILE A 127 -0.16 -14.70 -14.68
N SER A 128 -1.05 -13.88 -14.09
CA SER A 128 -2.47 -14.22 -13.89
C SER A 128 -3.24 -13.78 -15.12
N TYR A 129 -4.24 -14.58 -15.56
CA TYR A 129 -5.05 -14.29 -16.75
C TYR A 129 -6.50 -14.73 -16.56
N SER A 130 -7.48 -13.92 -17.09
CA SER A 130 -8.90 -14.23 -17.02
C SER A 130 -9.68 -13.65 -18.20
N THR A 131 -10.75 -14.37 -18.67
CA THR A 131 -11.71 -13.82 -19.63
C THR A 131 -12.67 -12.88 -18.91
N GLY A 132 -12.78 -11.65 -19.37
CA GLY A 132 -13.63 -10.61 -18.78
C GLY A 132 -15.16 -10.79 -18.94
N ASP A 133 -15.67 -12.03 -18.98
CA ASP A 133 -17.12 -12.30 -19.10
C ASP A 133 -17.89 -12.27 -17.77
N ASP A 134 -17.22 -11.97 -16.67
CA ASP A 134 -17.87 -11.49 -15.45
C ASP A 134 -17.62 -9.99 -15.35
N ASN A 135 -18.68 -9.21 -15.64
CA ASN A 135 -18.72 -7.77 -15.53
C ASN A 135 -18.33 -7.29 -14.13
N LYS A 136 -17.03 -7.14 -13.88
CA LYS A 136 -16.44 -6.27 -12.86
C LYS A 136 -14.96 -6.10 -13.13
N SER A 137 -14.56 -4.87 -13.40
CA SER A 137 -13.15 -4.46 -13.47
C SER A 137 -12.49 -4.68 -12.10
N GLU A 138 -11.57 -5.64 -12.02
CA GLU A 138 -10.73 -5.83 -10.84
C GLU A 138 -9.64 -4.76 -10.84
N THR A 139 -9.96 -3.63 -10.24
CA THR A 139 -8.99 -2.70 -9.68
C THR A 139 -8.35 -3.33 -8.44
N SER A 140 -7.24 -2.78 -7.97
CA SER A 140 -6.53 -3.17 -6.74
C SER A 140 -7.42 -3.33 -5.48
N GLU A 141 -8.73 -3.13 -5.61
CA GLU A 141 -9.79 -3.42 -4.64
C GLU A 141 -10.17 -4.91 -4.59
N GLU A 142 -9.91 -5.73 -5.62
CA GLU A 142 -10.39 -7.13 -5.67
C GLU A 142 -9.43 -8.16 -5.04
N VAL A 143 -8.16 -7.85 -4.81
CA VAL A 143 -7.32 -8.65 -3.90
C VAL A 143 -7.79 -8.47 -2.44
N ILE A 144 -8.41 -7.34 -2.15
CA ILE A 144 -9.19 -7.09 -0.93
C ILE A 144 -10.49 -7.92 -0.96
N ASP A 145 -11.14 -8.14 -2.12
CA ASP A 145 -12.40 -8.87 -2.23
C ASP A 145 -12.29 -10.39 -2.00
N ASN A 146 -11.16 -11.04 -2.24
CA ASN A 146 -11.01 -12.46 -1.90
C ASN A 146 -10.75 -12.71 -0.39
N LEU A 147 -10.20 -11.74 0.32
CA LEU A 147 -10.32 -11.65 1.78
C LEU A 147 -11.76 -11.25 2.19
N THR A 148 -12.50 -10.55 1.32
CA THR A 148 -13.88 -10.06 1.52
C THR A 148 -14.95 -11.10 1.20
N LEU A 149 -14.70 -12.14 0.40
CA LEU A 149 -15.71 -13.18 0.07
C LEU A 149 -16.01 -14.12 1.25
N ASN A 150 -15.07 -14.33 2.16
CA ASN A 150 -15.38 -14.87 3.49
C ASN A 150 -16.00 -13.80 4.42
N ASN A 151 -15.72 -12.52 4.17
CA ASN A 151 -16.20 -11.39 4.96
C ASN A 151 -17.65 -10.96 4.66
N ASN A 152 -18.24 -11.30 3.52
CA ASN A 152 -19.59 -10.82 3.20
C ASN A 152 -20.65 -11.33 4.21
N SER A 153 -20.55 -12.58 4.70
CA SER A 153 -21.48 -13.08 5.71
C SER A 153 -21.14 -12.51 7.10
N GLU A 154 -19.86 -12.37 7.45
CA GLU A 154 -19.40 -11.80 8.71
C GLU A 154 -19.72 -10.32 8.80
N THR A 155 -19.45 -9.57 7.74
CA THR A 155 -19.79 -8.14 7.63
C THR A 155 -21.29 -7.90 7.76
N GLU A 156 -22.14 -8.74 7.16
CA GLU A 156 -23.60 -8.63 7.28
C GLU A 156 -24.09 -8.93 8.71
N GLU A 157 -23.44 -9.86 9.42
CA GLU A 157 -23.77 -10.13 10.81
C GLU A 157 -23.31 -9.00 11.75
N ILE A 158 -22.16 -8.38 11.49
CA ILE A 158 -21.70 -7.17 12.21
C ILE A 158 -22.67 -6.02 11.96
N LYS A 159 -23.07 -5.76 10.71
CA LYS A 159 -24.08 -4.74 10.38
C LYS A 159 -25.41 -4.99 11.07
N LYS A 160 -25.85 -6.26 11.12
CA LYS A 160 -27.05 -6.66 11.84
C LYS A 160 -26.91 -6.39 13.35
N TRP A 161 -25.74 -6.69 13.92
CA TRP A 161 -25.43 -6.37 15.32
C TRP A 161 -25.52 -4.86 15.56
N ILE A 162 -24.85 -4.05 14.72
CA ILE A 162 -24.90 -2.57 14.77
C ILE A 162 -26.35 -2.06 14.79
N ASN A 163 -27.20 -2.57 13.89
CA ASN A 163 -28.60 -2.15 13.78
C ASN A 163 -29.46 -2.57 14.99
N ASN A 164 -29.06 -3.57 15.76
CA ASN A 164 -29.78 -4.08 16.94
C ASN A 164 -29.30 -3.46 18.26
N HIS A 165 -28.24 -2.64 18.25
CA HIS A 165 -27.69 -2.01 19.45
C HIS A 165 -27.83 -0.47 19.37
N THR A 166 -27.96 0.15 20.53
CA THR A 166 -28.14 1.60 20.59
C THR A 166 -26.79 2.30 20.52
N LEU A 167 -26.55 3.09 19.46
CA LEU A 167 -25.43 4.01 19.41
C LEU A 167 -25.61 5.08 20.49
N THR A 168 -24.73 5.06 21.49
CA THR A 168 -24.82 5.99 22.64
C THR A 168 -23.91 7.19 22.49
N ASP A 169 -22.77 7.04 21.76
CA ASP A 169 -21.82 8.11 21.51
C ASP A 169 -20.91 7.75 20.32
N LYS A 170 -20.14 8.69 19.84
CA LYS A 170 -19.07 8.51 18.86
C LYS A 170 -17.89 9.43 19.17
N LEU A 171 -16.68 8.99 18.85
CA LEU A 171 -15.53 9.89 18.89
C LEU A 171 -15.72 11.00 17.85
N GLU A 172 -15.63 12.24 18.29
CA GLU A 172 -15.73 13.40 17.41
C GLU A 172 -14.47 13.49 16.54
N LEU A 173 -14.66 13.30 15.24
CA LEU A 173 -13.65 13.49 14.18
C LEU A 173 -14.13 14.63 13.28
N ARG A 174 -13.23 15.56 13.00
CA ARG A 174 -13.52 16.76 12.19
C ARG A 174 -12.95 16.69 10.78
N TYR A 175 -11.90 15.90 10.60
CA TYR A 175 -11.09 15.87 9.39
C TYR A 175 -10.77 14.47 8.90
N ALA A 176 -10.53 13.51 9.80
CA ALA A 176 -10.23 12.13 9.44
C ALA A 176 -11.47 11.43 8.87
N GLU A 177 -11.29 10.75 7.74
CA GLU A 177 -12.34 10.03 7.01
C GLU A 177 -12.12 8.52 6.97
N LYS A 178 -10.94 8.05 7.35
CA LYS A 178 -10.53 6.65 7.20
C LYS A 178 -10.71 5.80 8.45
N PHE A 179 -11.21 6.37 9.54
CA PHE A 179 -11.61 5.60 10.70
C PHE A 179 -12.81 6.22 11.42
N GLU A 180 -13.52 5.39 12.17
CA GLU A 180 -14.62 5.78 13.06
C GLU A 180 -14.47 5.05 14.39
N VAL A 181 -14.92 5.67 15.48
CA VAL A 181 -15.03 5.03 16.80
C VAL A 181 -16.44 5.27 17.32
N LEU A 182 -17.16 4.17 17.52
CA LEU A 182 -18.57 4.14 17.84
C LEU A 182 -18.80 3.44 19.18
N TYR A 183 -19.62 4.03 20.06
CA TYR A 183 -19.93 3.49 21.38
C TYR A 183 -21.37 2.99 21.41
N TYR A 184 -21.57 1.73 21.75
CA TYR A 184 -22.88 1.10 21.80
C TYR A 184 -23.24 0.68 23.22
N ASP A 185 -24.50 0.87 23.61
CA ASP A 185 -25.09 0.47 24.88
C ASP A 185 -24.27 0.91 26.12
N SER A 186 -23.49 1.99 25.98
CA SER A 186 -22.57 2.55 27.00
C SER A 186 -21.51 1.57 27.54
N LYS A 187 -21.23 0.46 26.85
CA LYS A 187 -20.28 -0.56 27.27
C LYS A 187 -19.46 -1.20 26.14
N TYR A 188 -19.87 -1.05 24.90
CA TYR A 188 -19.16 -1.57 23.75
C TYR A 188 -18.49 -0.43 22.97
N CYS A 189 -17.24 -0.62 22.58
CA CYS A 189 -16.53 0.33 21.72
C CYS A 189 -16.09 -0.40 20.46
N MET A 190 -16.59 0.06 19.32
CA MET A 190 -16.26 -0.45 18.00
C MET A 190 -15.42 0.56 17.24
N ILE A 191 -14.33 0.10 16.64
CA ILE A 191 -13.52 0.88 15.71
C ILE A 191 -13.75 0.29 14.32
N ILE A 192 -13.99 1.17 13.34
CA ILE A 192 -14.11 0.81 11.92
C ILE A 192 -13.00 1.53 11.18
N ILE A 193 -12.14 0.79 10.48
CA ILE A 193 -11.06 1.36 9.67
C ILE A 193 -11.36 1.15 8.19
N ASN A 194 -11.21 2.20 7.41
CA ASN A 194 -11.47 2.26 5.97
C ASN A 194 -12.85 1.71 5.55
N GLY A 195 -13.83 1.73 6.48
CA GLY A 195 -15.21 1.26 6.27
C GLY A 195 -15.38 -0.28 6.23
N THR A 196 -14.29 -1.05 6.35
CA THR A 196 -14.30 -2.52 6.13
C THR A 196 -13.74 -3.31 7.28
N ASP A 197 -12.80 -2.78 8.04
CA ASP A 197 -12.13 -3.49 9.13
C ASP A 197 -12.74 -3.13 10.48
N TYR A 198 -13.29 -4.13 11.17
CA TYR A 198 -14.02 -3.97 12.41
C TYR A 198 -13.21 -4.50 13.60
N TYR A 199 -13.05 -3.67 14.62
CA TYR A 199 -12.38 -3.98 15.87
C TYR A 199 -13.29 -3.67 17.05
N MET A 200 -13.20 -4.50 18.10
CA MET A 200 -13.89 -4.24 19.36
C MET A 200 -12.87 -4.14 20.49
N LEU A 201 -13.03 -3.13 21.33
CA LEU A 201 -12.14 -2.93 22.48
C LEU A 201 -12.58 -3.76 23.67
N ASN A 202 -11.62 -4.39 24.34
CA ASN A 202 -11.77 -5.11 25.58
C ASN A 202 -10.88 -4.47 26.66
N GLY A 203 -11.43 -4.20 27.85
CA GLY A 203 -10.70 -3.48 28.91
C GLY A 203 -11.02 -1.98 28.94
N SER A 204 -10.43 -1.23 29.89
CA SER A 204 -10.69 0.20 30.10
C SER A 204 -12.17 0.58 30.21
N GLY A 205 -13.01 -0.32 30.71
CA GLY A 205 -14.47 -0.14 30.84
C GLY A 205 -15.28 -0.68 29.67
N TYR A 206 -14.65 -1.17 28.60
CA TYR A 206 -15.31 -1.81 27.46
C TYR A 206 -15.36 -3.31 27.60
N SER A 207 -16.35 -3.93 26.98
CA SER A 207 -16.56 -5.38 26.94
C SER A 207 -16.87 -5.85 25.52
N ILE A 208 -16.71 -7.16 25.28
CA ILE A 208 -16.97 -7.78 23.99
C ILE A 208 -18.34 -8.44 23.99
N PRO A 209 -19.21 -8.15 23.01
CA PRO A 209 -20.47 -8.86 22.84
C PRO A 209 -20.20 -10.31 22.38
N THR A 210 -20.93 -11.26 22.98
CA THR A 210 -20.71 -12.70 22.74
C THR A 210 -21.15 -13.19 21.39
N ASP A 211 -22.07 -12.49 20.75
CA ASP A 211 -22.71 -12.86 19.48
C ASP A 211 -21.91 -12.48 18.22
N ILE A 212 -20.95 -11.54 18.34
CA ILE A 212 -20.04 -11.19 17.25
C ILE A 212 -18.56 -11.32 17.57
N LYS A 213 -18.21 -11.89 18.74
CA LYS A 213 -16.83 -12.00 19.21
C LYS A 213 -15.89 -12.68 18.18
N ASP A 214 -16.37 -13.69 17.49
CA ASP A 214 -15.59 -14.47 16.53
C ASP A 214 -15.59 -13.85 15.12
N LYS A 215 -16.20 -12.66 14.95
CA LYS A 215 -16.40 -11.96 13.67
C LYS A 215 -15.71 -10.60 13.63
N VAL A 216 -15.22 -10.14 14.76
CA VAL A 216 -14.48 -8.87 14.90
C VAL A 216 -13.10 -9.16 15.48
N ARG A 217 -12.16 -8.31 15.14
CA ARG A 217 -10.84 -8.34 15.79
C ARG A 217 -10.96 -7.70 17.17
N VAL A 218 -10.53 -8.42 18.19
CA VAL A 218 -10.57 -7.93 19.58
C VAL A 218 -9.24 -7.31 19.94
N LEU A 219 -9.25 -6.08 20.45
CA LEU A 219 -8.08 -5.38 20.94
C LEU A 219 -8.20 -5.19 22.45
N ASP A 220 -7.26 -5.76 23.19
CA ASP A 220 -7.15 -5.53 24.63
C ASP A 220 -6.51 -4.16 24.89
N VAL A 221 -7.19 -3.30 25.66
CA VAL A 221 -6.73 -1.95 25.97
C VAL A 221 -6.55 -1.74 27.47
N PRO A 222 -5.53 -0.97 27.90
CA PRO A 222 -4.58 -0.23 27.06
C PRO A 222 -3.63 -1.17 26.31
N LEU A 223 -3.22 -0.75 25.09
CA LEU A 223 -2.27 -1.53 24.29
C LEU A 223 -0.96 -1.76 25.03
N ASN A 224 -0.41 -2.92 24.84
CA ASN A 224 0.93 -3.29 25.29
C ASN A 224 1.48 -4.36 24.34
N ASN A 225 2.79 -4.51 24.30
CA ASN A 225 3.46 -5.58 23.58
C ASN A 225 3.10 -5.65 22.09
N ILE A 226 3.05 -4.50 21.43
CA ILE A 226 2.69 -4.36 20.01
C ILE A 226 3.91 -4.40 19.09
N ASP A 227 3.69 -4.79 17.83
CA ASP A 227 4.61 -4.60 16.71
C ASP A 227 4.22 -3.36 15.92
N LEU A 228 5.12 -2.39 15.85
CA LEU A 228 4.93 -1.14 15.14
C LEU A 228 5.77 -1.14 13.85
N VAL A 229 5.09 -1.40 12.72
CA VAL A 229 5.74 -1.61 11.43
C VAL A 229 5.99 -0.28 10.69
N SER A 230 5.04 0.65 10.78
CA SER A 230 5.07 1.91 10.05
C SER A 230 5.93 2.96 10.75
N HIS A 231 6.87 3.58 10.01
CA HIS A 231 7.69 4.68 10.53
C HIS A 231 6.86 5.92 10.91
N SER A 232 5.84 6.27 10.13
CA SER A 232 5.01 7.45 10.38
C SER A 232 4.14 7.29 11.64
N THR A 233 3.75 6.05 11.96
CA THR A 233 2.94 5.74 13.13
C THR A 233 3.70 5.93 14.44
N VAL A 234 5.04 5.79 14.41
CA VAL A 234 5.90 6.04 15.57
C VAL A 234 5.69 7.45 16.15
N ASP A 235 5.47 8.42 15.28
CA ASP A 235 5.31 9.83 15.69
C ASP A 235 4.08 10.04 16.59
N PHE A 236 2.99 9.31 16.36
CA PHE A 236 1.80 9.34 17.24
C PHE A 236 2.11 8.79 18.62
N PHE A 237 2.77 7.63 18.69
CA PHE A 237 3.14 7.00 19.97
C PHE A 237 4.15 7.84 20.73
N ASP A 238 5.07 8.48 20.02
CA ASP A 238 6.05 9.38 20.61
C ASP A 238 5.41 10.64 21.20
N CYS A 239 4.53 11.29 20.44
CA CYS A 239 3.80 12.47 20.92
C CYS A 239 2.88 12.17 22.11
N LEU A 240 2.37 10.94 22.21
CA LEU A 240 1.56 10.47 23.32
C LEU A 240 2.38 10.00 24.54
N ASP A 241 3.73 10.00 24.44
CA ASP A 241 4.58 9.34 25.44
C ASP A 241 4.12 7.89 25.73
N ALA A 242 3.87 7.13 24.65
CA ALA A 242 3.32 5.77 24.67
C ALA A 242 4.23 4.73 24.01
N LEU A 243 5.50 5.05 23.77
CA LEU A 243 6.45 4.11 23.15
C LEU A 243 6.73 2.88 24.03
N GLU A 244 6.40 2.93 25.34
CA GLU A 244 6.55 1.77 26.21
C GLU A 244 5.62 0.59 25.88
N CYS A 245 4.55 0.81 25.13
CA CYS A 245 3.69 -0.28 24.68
C CYS A 245 4.25 -1.03 23.46
N VAL A 246 5.28 -0.48 22.79
CA VAL A 246 5.93 -1.06 21.63
C VAL A 246 7.03 -2.03 22.09
N SER A 247 6.92 -3.30 21.69
CA SER A 247 7.93 -4.33 21.97
C SER A 247 8.66 -4.79 20.72
N PHE A 248 8.06 -4.59 19.54
CA PHE A 248 8.60 -5.03 18.27
C PHE A 248 8.48 -3.93 17.23
N THR A 249 9.33 -3.99 16.23
CA THR A 249 9.28 -3.07 15.09
C THR A 249 9.92 -3.69 13.84
N SER A 250 9.42 -3.30 12.68
CA SER A 250 10.07 -3.59 11.38
C SER A 250 11.13 -2.57 10.99
N ILE A 251 11.38 -1.57 11.84
CA ILE A 251 12.39 -0.55 11.65
C ILE A 251 13.73 -1.07 12.16
N ASN A 252 14.73 -1.19 11.30
CA ASN A 252 16.08 -1.58 11.72
C ASN A 252 16.98 -0.36 11.96
N THR A 253 18.01 -0.54 12.79
CA THR A 253 18.93 0.55 13.17
C THR A 253 19.71 1.15 11.99
N LYS A 254 19.91 0.40 10.90
CA LYS A 254 20.68 0.87 9.73
C LYS A 254 19.86 1.85 8.88
N ASN A 255 18.56 1.67 8.86
CA ASN A 255 17.63 2.45 8.01
C ASN A 255 16.73 3.37 8.84
N SER A 256 16.83 3.33 10.16
CA SER A 256 16.04 4.18 11.04
C SER A 256 16.54 5.62 10.96
N GLN A 257 15.60 6.51 10.71
CA GLN A 257 15.79 7.96 10.80
C GLN A 257 15.16 8.52 12.08
N ASN A 258 14.52 7.66 12.89
CA ASN A 258 13.96 8.01 14.18
C ASN A 258 14.97 7.66 15.29
N GLU A 259 15.53 8.69 15.92
CA GLU A 259 16.56 8.53 16.96
C GLU A 259 16.03 7.80 18.19
N LYS A 260 14.75 8.01 18.57
CA LYS A 260 14.16 7.36 19.75
C LYS A 260 14.01 5.86 19.53
N ILE A 261 13.49 5.45 18.36
CA ILE A 261 13.38 4.02 17.99
C ILE A 261 14.78 3.40 17.90
N THR A 262 15.73 4.09 17.28
CA THR A 262 17.13 3.62 17.21
C THR A 262 17.72 3.40 18.60
N LYS A 263 17.46 4.31 19.54
CA LYS A 263 17.90 4.18 20.92
C LYS A 263 17.23 3.01 21.62
N LEU A 264 15.92 2.84 21.47
CA LEU A 264 15.19 1.73 22.07
C LEU A 264 15.65 0.36 21.56
N LEU A 265 15.97 0.27 20.25
CA LEU A 265 16.59 -0.92 19.65
C LEU A 265 17.99 -1.21 20.20
N ASN A 266 18.84 -0.18 20.31
CA ASN A 266 20.19 -0.32 20.84
C ASN A 266 20.23 -0.65 22.34
N ASP A 267 19.21 -0.22 23.08
CA ASP A 267 19.02 -0.50 24.51
C ASP A 267 18.29 -1.85 24.77
N ASP A 268 18.03 -2.65 23.72
CA ASP A 268 17.27 -3.92 23.75
C ASP A 268 15.85 -3.77 24.38
N LYS A 269 15.28 -2.58 24.38
CA LYS A 269 13.94 -2.32 24.89
C LYS A 269 12.85 -2.72 23.90
N ILE A 270 13.14 -2.61 22.62
CA ILE A 270 12.32 -3.12 21.52
C ILE A 270 13.16 -4.04 20.64
N LYS A 271 12.51 -4.96 19.93
CA LYS A 271 13.19 -5.93 19.05
C LYS A 271 12.80 -5.71 17.59
N TYR A 272 13.76 -5.90 16.70
CA TYR A 272 13.49 -5.93 15.27
C TYR A 272 12.81 -7.27 14.91
N ALA A 273 11.55 -7.21 14.48
CA ALA A 273 10.73 -8.37 14.16
C ALA A 273 10.68 -8.72 12.66
N GLY A 274 11.64 -8.24 11.88
CA GLY A 274 11.67 -8.51 10.44
C GLY A 274 11.01 -7.40 9.59
N LYS A 275 10.89 -7.63 8.28
CA LYS A 275 10.20 -6.71 7.37
C LYS A 275 8.70 -6.96 7.40
N TYR A 276 7.87 -5.96 7.03
CA TYR A 276 6.42 -6.11 6.89
C TYR A 276 6.02 -7.33 6.02
N SER A 277 6.77 -7.61 4.94
CA SER A 277 6.51 -8.72 4.02
C SER A 277 7.06 -10.08 4.49
N ALA A 278 7.88 -10.09 5.55
CA ALA A 278 8.51 -11.29 6.10
C ALA A 278 8.82 -11.08 7.59
N PRO A 279 7.78 -10.97 8.45
CA PRO A 279 7.96 -10.83 9.89
C PRO A 279 8.47 -12.13 10.53
N ASP A 280 9.16 -12.01 11.65
CA ASP A 280 9.56 -13.14 12.47
C ASP A 280 8.35 -13.64 13.28
N PHE A 281 7.53 -14.50 12.67
CA PHE A 281 6.34 -15.06 13.30
C PHE A 281 6.65 -15.80 14.61
N GLU A 282 7.77 -16.52 14.68
CA GLU A 282 8.17 -17.24 15.89
C GLU A 282 8.45 -16.27 17.04
N MET A 283 9.15 -15.17 16.76
CA MET A 283 9.40 -14.12 17.75
C MET A 283 8.08 -13.50 18.23
N LEU A 284 7.18 -13.12 17.31
CA LEU A 284 5.89 -12.49 17.66
C LEU A 284 5.02 -13.41 18.51
N ILE A 285 4.92 -14.68 18.14
CA ILE A 285 4.13 -15.70 18.88
C ILE A 285 4.74 -15.97 20.25
N ASN A 286 6.04 -16.28 20.33
CA ASN A 286 6.70 -16.66 21.57
C ASN A 286 6.73 -15.52 22.61
N ASN A 287 6.69 -14.28 22.15
CA ASN A 287 6.63 -13.12 23.03
C ASN A 287 5.21 -12.53 23.14
N GLN A 288 4.17 -13.23 22.66
CA GLN A 288 2.77 -12.86 22.82
C GLN A 288 2.45 -11.46 22.29
N CYS A 289 2.88 -11.15 21.06
CA CYS A 289 2.51 -9.90 20.41
C CYS A 289 1.00 -9.73 20.39
N SER A 290 0.50 -8.60 20.88
CA SER A 290 -0.94 -8.36 21.06
C SER A 290 -1.61 -7.71 19.87
N LEU A 291 -0.85 -7.00 19.01
CA LEU A 291 -1.31 -6.30 17.82
C LEU A 291 -0.13 -5.99 16.93
N VAL A 292 -0.30 -6.17 15.62
CA VAL A 292 0.62 -5.65 14.59
C VAL A 292 -0.04 -4.44 13.92
N ILE A 293 0.62 -3.28 13.97
CA ILE A 293 0.17 -2.07 13.29
C ILE A 293 0.97 -1.91 11.99
N GLU A 294 0.32 -2.21 10.89
CA GLU A 294 0.89 -2.19 9.54
C GLU A 294 0.57 -0.90 8.79
N ASN A 295 1.36 -0.62 7.77
CA ASN A 295 1.00 0.36 6.75
C ASN A 295 0.32 -0.31 5.55
N THR A 296 -0.20 0.48 4.62
CA THR A 296 -0.93 -0.02 3.45
C THR A 296 -0.11 -0.88 2.48
N MET A 297 1.24 -0.90 2.60
CA MET A 297 2.08 -1.79 1.78
C MET A 297 1.82 -3.28 2.08
N ILE A 298 1.27 -3.60 3.26
CA ILE A 298 0.92 -4.97 3.63
C ILE A 298 -0.14 -5.58 2.70
N THR A 299 -0.95 -4.77 2.04
CA THR A 299 -1.95 -5.22 1.06
C THR A 299 -1.33 -5.93 -0.15
N HIS A 300 -0.02 -5.72 -0.41
CA HIS A 300 0.73 -6.45 -1.43
C HIS A 300 1.23 -7.83 -0.96
N THR A 301 1.04 -8.16 0.32
CA THR A 301 1.44 -9.44 0.93
C THR A 301 0.34 -9.98 1.84
N PRO A 302 -0.87 -10.28 1.31
CA PRO A 302 -2.04 -10.67 2.09
C PRO A 302 -1.82 -11.96 2.89
N ASP A 303 -0.94 -12.85 2.45
CA ASP A 303 -0.57 -14.06 3.16
C ASP A 303 0.02 -13.78 4.55
N VAL A 304 0.70 -12.65 4.75
CA VAL A 304 1.23 -12.25 6.06
C VAL A 304 0.08 -11.95 7.01
N ILE A 305 -0.95 -11.22 6.55
CA ILE A 305 -2.14 -10.92 7.35
C ILE A 305 -2.86 -12.21 7.74
N SER A 306 -3.07 -13.12 6.79
CA SER A 306 -3.72 -14.42 7.03
C SER A 306 -2.96 -15.23 8.07
N ARG A 307 -1.63 -15.35 7.94
CA ARG A 307 -0.79 -16.10 8.88
C ARG A 307 -0.76 -15.51 10.29
N LEU A 308 -0.78 -14.18 10.44
CA LEU A 308 -0.90 -13.52 11.74
C LEU A 308 -2.28 -13.80 12.37
N SER A 309 -3.34 -13.74 11.55
CA SER A 309 -4.70 -14.06 11.98
C SER A 309 -4.85 -15.52 12.42
N ASP A 310 -4.25 -16.48 11.71
CA ASP A 310 -4.26 -17.92 12.04
C ASP A 310 -3.64 -18.21 13.42
N VAL A 311 -2.72 -17.36 13.87
CA VAL A 311 -2.09 -17.47 15.20
C VAL A 311 -2.70 -16.50 16.22
N ASN A 312 -3.87 -15.92 15.92
CA ASN A 312 -4.63 -14.99 16.75
C ASN A 312 -3.88 -13.70 17.11
N ILE A 313 -2.99 -13.22 16.23
CA ILE A 313 -2.40 -11.91 16.36
C ILE A 313 -3.19 -10.96 15.43
N PRO A 314 -3.97 -10.00 15.97
CA PRO A 314 -4.72 -9.06 15.17
C PRO A 314 -3.76 -8.13 14.40
N VAL A 315 -4.16 -7.78 13.17
CA VAL A 315 -3.45 -6.81 12.33
C VAL A 315 -4.35 -5.60 12.14
N MET A 316 -3.82 -4.41 12.36
CA MET A 316 -4.48 -3.13 12.09
C MET A 316 -3.68 -2.37 11.02
N ILE A 317 -4.34 -1.97 9.95
CA ILE A 317 -3.70 -1.20 8.88
C ILE A 317 -3.92 0.28 9.15
N ASP A 318 -2.83 1.03 9.25
CA ASP A 318 -2.83 2.48 9.36
C ASP A 318 -3.08 3.13 8.00
N TYR A 319 -4.19 3.85 7.87
CA TYR A 319 -4.54 4.62 6.68
C TYR A 319 -4.32 6.12 6.85
N SER A 320 -3.62 6.58 7.88
CA SER A 320 -3.36 8.00 8.12
C SER A 320 -2.70 8.69 6.91
N SER A 321 -1.81 7.96 6.22
CA SER A 321 -1.16 8.44 4.99
C SER A 321 -2.10 8.61 3.80
N HIS A 322 -3.31 8.05 3.84
CA HIS A 322 -4.34 8.15 2.80
C HIS A 322 -5.40 9.21 3.11
N GLU A 323 -5.31 9.86 4.25
CA GLU A 323 -6.11 11.05 4.52
C GLU A 323 -5.66 12.19 3.59
N ARG A 324 -6.62 12.88 2.98
CA ARG A 324 -6.35 13.99 2.06
C ARG A 324 -6.01 15.27 2.80
N ASP A 325 -6.72 15.51 3.91
CA ASP A 325 -6.52 16.66 4.75
C ASP A 325 -5.33 16.47 5.71
N LEU A 326 -4.51 17.51 5.89
CA LEU A 326 -3.37 17.46 6.81
C LEU A 326 -3.81 17.21 8.25
N LEU A 327 -4.90 17.84 8.66
CA LEU A 327 -5.47 17.65 9.98
C LEU A 327 -6.12 16.26 10.11
N GLY A 328 -6.69 15.72 9.01
CA GLY A 328 -7.17 14.35 8.97
C GLY A 328 -6.07 13.35 9.27
N ARG A 329 -4.88 13.53 8.67
CA ARG A 329 -3.69 12.70 8.98
C ARG A 329 -3.31 12.75 10.45
N MET A 330 -3.28 13.94 11.02
CA MET A 330 -2.91 14.17 12.43
C MET A 330 -3.98 13.69 13.40
N GLU A 331 -5.24 13.69 12.99
CA GLU A 331 -6.37 13.32 13.86
C GLU A 331 -6.36 11.84 14.25
N TRP A 332 -5.60 10.99 13.55
CA TRP A 332 -5.33 9.61 13.92
C TRP A 332 -4.68 9.46 15.30
N ILE A 333 -4.05 10.51 15.81
CA ILE A 333 -3.56 10.53 17.21
C ILE A 333 -4.66 10.20 18.20
N LYS A 334 -5.92 10.59 17.92
CA LYS A 334 -7.06 10.29 18.79
C LYS A 334 -7.36 8.80 18.85
N LEU A 335 -7.19 8.08 17.73
CA LEU A 335 -7.31 6.61 17.70
C LEU A 335 -6.25 5.98 18.58
N TYR A 336 -4.98 6.33 18.39
CA TYR A 336 -3.89 5.78 19.19
C TYR A 336 -3.98 6.19 20.66
N GLY A 337 -4.42 7.43 20.94
CA GLY A 337 -4.73 7.88 22.28
C GLY A 337 -5.80 7.04 22.97
N LEU A 338 -6.87 6.69 22.27
CA LEU A 338 -7.90 5.77 22.79
C LEU A 338 -7.31 4.40 23.09
N LEU A 339 -6.54 3.83 22.16
CA LEU A 339 -5.94 2.50 22.29
C LEU A 339 -4.90 2.43 23.41
N CYS A 340 -4.20 3.53 23.72
CA CYS A 340 -3.20 3.63 24.78
C CYS A 340 -3.75 4.20 26.10
N ASN A 341 -5.08 4.38 26.23
CA ASN A 341 -5.74 5.03 27.38
C ASN A 341 -5.24 6.47 27.66
N LYS A 342 -4.93 7.21 26.59
CA LYS A 342 -4.43 8.60 26.57
C LYS A 342 -5.27 9.49 25.64
N LEU A 343 -6.58 9.23 25.54
CA LEU A 343 -7.46 9.93 24.60
C LEU A 343 -7.55 11.43 24.87
N ASP A 344 -7.57 11.84 26.13
CA ASP A 344 -7.69 13.27 26.49
C ASP A 344 -6.40 14.01 26.15
N ASP A 345 -5.23 13.41 26.39
CA ASP A 345 -3.93 13.95 25.95
C ASP A 345 -3.89 14.08 24.42
N ALA A 346 -4.37 13.05 23.70
CA ALA A 346 -4.45 13.07 22.24
C ALA A 346 -5.32 14.21 21.70
N LYS A 347 -6.47 14.45 22.32
CA LYS A 347 -7.36 15.58 21.96
C LYS A 347 -6.69 16.92 22.21
N GLU A 348 -5.98 17.06 23.33
CA GLU A 348 -5.26 18.30 23.66
C GLU A 348 -4.13 18.57 22.66
N ILE A 349 -3.29 17.57 22.39
CA ILE A 349 -2.21 17.66 21.40
C ILE A 349 -2.78 18.02 20.03
N PHE A 350 -3.81 17.31 19.57
CA PHE A 350 -4.45 17.60 18.29
C PHE A 350 -4.99 19.04 18.22
N ASN A 351 -5.68 19.52 19.25
CA ASN A 351 -6.24 20.87 19.28
C ASN A 351 -5.16 21.97 19.25
N VAL A 352 -3.99 21.74 19.86
CA VAL A 352 -2.85 22.65 19.76
C VAL A 352 -2.32 22.71 18.33
N LYS A 353 -2.09 21.55 17.71
CA LYS A 353 -1.59 21.43 16.34
C LYS A 353 -2.56 21.99 15.30
N GLU A 354 -3.86 21.76 15.48
CA GLU A 354 -4.91 22.34 14.65
C GLU A 354 -4.88 23.87 14.67
N LYS A 355 -4.74 24.46 15.86
CA LYS A 355 -4.64 25.92 15.98
C LYS A 355 -3.41 26.47 15.28
N MET A 356 -2.28 25.75 15.34
CA MET A 356 -1.06 26.16 14.65
C MET A 356 -1.26 26.13 13.13
N LEU A 357 -1.86 25.06 12.58
CA LEU A 357 -2.06 24.94 11.14
C LEU A 357 -3.12 25.91 10.60
N ASN A 358 -4.14 26.21 11.39
CA ASN A 358 -5.20 27.19 11.08
C ASN A 358 -4.78 28.66 11.35
N ALA A 359 -3.56 28.89 11.84
CA ALA A 359 -3.00 30.23 11.94
C ALA A 359 -2.87 30.84 10.53
N SER A 360 -3.06 32.16 10.43
CA SER A 360 -2.90 32.85 9.16
C SER A 360 -1.42 32.90 8.78
N PHE A 361 -1.09 32.33 7.65
CA PHE A 361 0.21 32.49 7.01
C PHE A 361 0.16 33.63 5.98
N ASP A 362 1.23 34.39 5.88
CA ASP A 362 1.31 35.46 4.89
C ASP A 362 1.35 34.88 3.48
N LYS A 363 0.47 35.36 2.60
CA LYS A 363 0.51 34.99 1.20
C LYS A 363 1.71 35.64 0.51
N VAL A 364 2.59 34.79 0.02
CA VAL A 364 3.83 35.24 -0.60
C VAL A 364 3.75 35.25 -2.13
N ASN A 365 2.77 34.53 -2.70
CA ASN A 365 2.54 34.35 -4.14
C ASN A 365 3.80 33.95 -4.92
N LYS A 366 4.72 33.21 -4.28
CA LYS A 366 5.88 32.61 -4.96
C LYS A 366 5.45 31.35 -5.68
N LYS A 367 5.84 31.20 -6.94
CA LYS A 367 5.68 29.99 -7.74
C LYS A 367 6.65 28.93 -7.27
N VAL A 368 6.11 27.80 -6.80
CA VAL A 368 6.85 26.71 -6.18
C VAL A 368 6.74 25.42 -6.98
N ALA A 369 7.87 24.79 -7.29
CA ALA A 369 7.93 23.44 -7.82
C ALA A 369 8.44 22.48 -6.76
N TYR A 370 7.72 21.38 -6.53
CA TYR A 370 8.17 20.25 -5.69
C TYR A 370 8.28 19.00 -6.57
N PHE A 371 9.47 18.40 -6.65
CA PHE A 371 9.73 17.30 -7.56
C PHE A 371 10.89 16.42 -7.09
N TYR A 372 11.02 15.24 -7.71
CA TYR A 372 12.28 14.47 -7.69
C TYR A 372 12.56 13.89 -9.08
N ILE A 373 13.78 13.41 -9.27
CA ILE A 373 14.22 12.75 -10.50
C ILE A 373 14.41 11.29 -10.18
N SER A 374 13.66 10.41 -10.85
CA SER A 374 13.76 8.96 -10.69
C SER A 374 15.11 8.44 -11.21
N GLU A 375 15.47 7.23 -10.84
CA GLU A 375 16.71 6.58 -11.31
C GLU A 375 16.79 6.51 -12.85
N ASN A 376 15.65 6.37 -13.52
CA ASN A 376 15.54 6.34 -14.98
C ASN A 376 15.55 7.75 -15.61
N GLY A 377 15.76 8.81 -14.82
CA GLY A 377 15.78 10.19 -15.28
C GLY A 377 14.40 10.80 -15.53
N GLY A 378 13.31 10.12 -15.22
CA GLY A 378 11.94 10.65 -15.23
C GLY A 378 11.75 11.70 -14.14
N ILE A 379 11.04 12.78 -14.44
CA ILE A 379 10.74 13.81 -13.45
C ILE A 379 9.38 13.54 -12.84
N VAL A 380 9.36 13.36 -11.53
CA VAL A 380 8.15 13.06 -10.78
C VAL A 380 7.73 14.29 -9.97
N ILE A 381 6.47 14.67 -10.13
CA ILE A 381 5.82 15.80 -9.46
C ILE A 381 4.65 15.32 -8.60
N ARG A 382 4.09 16.20 -7.77
CA ARG A 382 2.88 15.90 -6.97
C ARG A 382 1.63 16.31 -7.73
N LYS A 383 0.56 15.54 -7.58
CA LYS A 383 -0.79 15.87 -8.05
C LYS A 383 -1.45 16.88 -7.13
N ASN A 384 -2.42 17.65 -7.62
CA ASN A 384 -3.04 18.74 -6.86
C ASN A 384 -3.68 18.36 -5.53
N ASN A 385 -4.13 17.12 -5.41
CA ASN A 385 -4.74 16.58 -4.21
C ASN A 385 -3.74 15.90 -3.25
N ASP A 386 -2.44 16.00 -3.53
CA ASP A 386 -1.40 15.52 -2.61
C ASP A 386 -1.22 16.50 -1.43
N TYR A 387 -1.01 15.95 -0.25
CA TYR A 387 -0.87 16.76 0.96
C TYR A 387 0.35 17.71 0.95
N ILE A 388 1.41 17.38 0.20
CA ILE A 388 2.57 18.29 0.02
C ILE A 388 2.13 19.56 -0.71
N VAL A 389 1.27 19.42 -1.73
CA VAL A 389 0.71 20.57 -2.45
C VAL A 389 -0.13 21.43 -1.51
N ASN A 390 -0.93 20.77 -0.67
CA ASN A 390 -1.73 21.47 0.34
C ASN A 390 -0.84 22.23 1.35
N MET A 391 0.26 21.64 1.82
CA MET A 391 1.25 22.33 2.67
C MET A 391 1.84 23.57 2.00
N ILE A 392 2.24 23.47 0.73
CA ILE A 392 2.79 24.61 -0.04
C ILE A 392 1.76 25.76 -0.13
N ASN A 393 0.51 25.42 -0.41
CA ASN A 393 -0.57 26.41 -0.57
C ASN A 393 -0.94 27.06 0.79
N ILE A 394 -1.00 26.29 1.87
CA ILE A 394 -1.24 26.83 3.24
C ILE A 394 -0.07 27.76 3.65
N ALA A 395 1.16 27.38 3.34
CA ALA A 395 2.34 28.18 3.59
C ALA A 395 2.43 29.47 2.71
N GLY A 396 1.42 29.76 1.90
CA GLY A 396 1.33 30.96 1.08
C GLY A 396 2.06 30.93 -0.26
N GLY A 397 2.57 29.75 -0.67
CA GLY A 397 3.13 29.51 -2.00
C GLY A 397 2.04 29.18 -3.04
N GLU A 398 2.42 29.16 -4.30
CA GLU A 398 1.60 28.74 -5.44
C GLU A 398 2.27 27.52 -6.11
N TYR A 399 1.67 26.34 -5.98
CA TYR A 399 2.19 25.15 -6.65
C TYR A 399 1.92 25.22 -8.14
N ILE A 400 2.95 25.06 -8.97
CA ILE A 400 2.87 25.40 -10.40
C ILE A 400 2.34 24.29 -11.33
N PHE A 401 2.26 23.05 -10.84
CA PHE A 401 1.80 21.92 -11.66
C PHE A 401 0.30 21.63 -11.47
N GLU A 402 -0.52 22.66 -11.51
CA GLU A 402 -1.97 22.49 -11.44
C GLU A 402 -2.50 21.76 -12.68
N GLY A 403 -3.37 20.80 -12.49
CA GLY A 403 -4.08 20.02 -13.51
C GLY A 403 -5.37 19.42 -12.95
N ASN A 404 -6.35 19.19 -13.82
CA ASN A 404 -7.65 18.60 -13.48
C ASN A 404 -7.56 17.06 -13.46
N GLU A 405 -6.63 16.49 -12.71
CA GLU A 405 -6.49 15.04 -12.67
C GLU A 405 -7.38 14.45 -11.58
N GLU A 406 -8.21 13.46 -11.95
CA GLU A 406 -8.92 12.64 -10.99
C GLU A 406 -7.91 11.88 -10.10
N TYR A 407 -8.28 11.70 -8.85
CA TYR A 407 -7.46 10.93 -7.91
C TYR A 407 -7.52 9.45 -8.31
N ASP A 408 -6.37 8.91 -8.74
CA ASP A 408 -6.17 7.52 -9.14
C ASP A 408 -5.50 6.67 -8.05
N GLY A 409 -5.59 7.08 -6.79
CA GLY A 409 -4.91 6.42 -5.67
C GLY A 409 -3.45 6.83 -5.48
N THR A 410 -2.83 7.52 -6.46
CA THR A 410 -1.44 7.99 -6.37
C THR A 410 -1.36 9.51 -6.23
N GLY A 411 -0.60 10.01 -5.25
CA GLY A 411 -0.37 11.45 -5.06
C GLY A 411 0.71 12.04 -5.98
N GLN A 412 1.22 11.28 -6.97
CA GLN A 412 2.34 11.70 -7.81
C GLN A 412 2.20 11.23 -9.26
N MET A 413 2.89 11.91 -10.17
CA MET A 413 2.92 11.55 -11.59
C MET A 413 4.28 11.87 -12.22
N THR A 414 4.65 11.13 -13.26
CA THR A 414 5.85 11.41 -14.06
C THR A 414 5.48 12.30 -15.25
N ILE A 415 6.26 13.34 -15.49
CA ILE A 415 6.08 14.23 -16.62
C ILE A 415 7.33 14.27 -17.50
N GLN A 416 7.14 14.68 -18.78
CA GLN A 416 8.22 14.85 -19.74
C GLN A 416 9.09 16.06 -19.39
N LYS A 417 10.42 15.98 -19.68
CA LYS A 417 11.39 17.03 -19.33
C LYS A 417 11.06 18.39 -19.94
N GLU A 418 10.53 18.40 -21.15
CA GLU A 418 10.15 19.61 -21.88
C GLU A 418 8.95 20.29 -21.19
N ALA A 419 7.92 19.54 -20.84
CA ALA A 419 6.74 20.05 -20.13
C ALA A 419 7.10 20.53 -18.73
N PHE A 420 8.01 19.83 -18.03
CA PHE A 420 8.55 20.27 -16.77
C PHE A 420 9.27 21.60 -16.90
N PHE A 421 10.20 21.71 -17.87
CA PHE A 421 10.99 22.94 -18.05
C PHE A 421 10.12 24.14 -18.42
N GLU A 422 9.10 23.96 -19.26
CA GLU A 422 8.13 25.01 -19.57
C GLU A 422 7.51 25.61 -18.31
N LYS A 423 7.10 24.75 -17.38
CA LYS A 423 6.48 25.16 -16.11
C LYS A 423 7.47 25.80 -15.15
N VAL A 424 8.68 25.22 -14.96
CA VAL A 424 9.64 25.67 -13.94
C VAL A 424 10.54 26.80 -14.38
N SER A 425 10.55 27.18 -15.65
CA SER A 425 11.45 28.24 -16.19
C SER A 425 11.35 29.56 -15.44
N ASP A 426 10.13 29.94 -15.04
CA ASP A 426 9.80 31.16 -14.30
C ASP A 426 9.45 30.91 -12.82
N CYS A 427 9.82 29.76 -12.30
CA CYS A 427 9.54 29.36 -10.93
C CYS A 427 10.44 30.13 -9.94
N ASP A 428 9.86 30.59 -8.83
CA ASP A 428 10.58 31.37 -7.80
C ASP A 428 11.37 30.45 -6.86
N VAL A 429 10.83 29.26 -6.57
CA VAL A 429 11.40 28.30 -5.63
C VAL A 429 11.35 26.90 -6.20
N LEU A 430 12.49 26.21 -6.20
CA LEU A 430 12.58 24.78 -6.50
C LEU A 430 12.83 24.00 -5.21
N ILE A 431 11.98 23.02 -4.92
CA ILE A 431 12.15 22.09 -3.80
C ILE A 431 12.35 20.69 -4.37
N TYR A 432 13.55 20.15 -4.21
CA TYR A 432 13.88 18.80 -4.61
C TYR A 432 13.65 17.82 -3.46
N ASN A 433 12.84 16.80 -3.70
CA ASN A 433 12.64 15.72 -2.73
C ASN A 433 13.85 14.79 -2.74
N SER A 434 14.74 14.94 -1.79
CA SER A 434 15.98 14.15 -1.67
C SER A 434 15.81 12.87 -0.84
N THR A 435 14.58 12.56 -0.40
CA THR A 435 14.33 11.35 0.41
C THR A 435 14.32 10.06 -0.43
N ILE A 436 14.15 10.16 -1.75
CA ILE A 436 13.96 8.99 -2.63
C ILE A 436 15.29 8.52 -3.22
N ASN A 437 16.07 9.41 -3.84
CA ASN A 437 17.30 9.06 -4.56
C ASN A 437 18.57 9.62 -3.90
N GLY A 438 18.53 9.73 -2.58
CA GLY A 438 19.65 10.17 -1.76
C GLY A 438 19.81 11.69 -1.68
N LYS A 439 20.59 12.09 -0.69
CA LYS A 439 20.83 13.50 -0.36
C LYS A 439 21.64 14.17 -1.49
N ILE A 440 21.20 15.34 -1.93
CA ILE A 440 21.91 16.24 -2.83
C ILE A 440 22.49 17.39 -2.00
N ASN A 441 23.76 17.70 -2.15
CA ASN A 441 24.44 18.73 -1.35
C ASN A 441 24.79 19.96 -2.15
N THR A 442 24.93 19.85 -3.48
CA THR A 442 25.33 20.95 -4.35
C THR A 442 24.39 21.11 -5.56
N LYS A 443 24.39 22.31 -6.15
CA LYS A 443 23.66 22.58 -7.39
C LYS A 443 24.18 21.74 -8.55
N GLU A 444 25.49 21.51 -8.61
CA GLU A 444 26.15 20.71 -9.64
C GLU A 444 25.65 19.27 -9.61
N GLU A 445 25.46 18.68 -8.43
CA GLU A 445 24.87 17.35 -8.27
C GLU A 445 23.45 17.32 -8.82
N LEU A 446 22.61 18.34 -8.54
CA LEU A 446 21.25 18.44 -9.07
C LEU A 446 21.25 18.62 -10.58
N ILE A 447 22.10 19.52 -11.11
CA ILE A 447 22.22 19.79 -12.55
C ILE A 447 22.72 18.54 -13.31
N SER A 448 23.60 17.73 -12.72
CA SER A 448 24.03 16.46 -13.33
C SER A 448 22.87 15.50 -13.58
N LYS A 449 21.82 15.56 -12.76
CA LYS A 449 20.58 14.76 -12.92
C LYS A 449 19.62 15.41 -13.93
N CYS A 450 19.57 16.76 -13.99
CA CYS A 450 18.65 17.49 -14.86
C CYS A 450 19.25 18.86 -15.27
N GLU A 451 19.96 18.87 -16.39
CA GLU A 451 20.71 20.06 -16.88
C GLU A 451 19.83 21.28 -17.14
N VAL A 452 18.57 21.08 -17.53
CA VAL A 452 17.66 22.18 -17.87
C VAL A 452 17.40 23.13 -16.70
N LEU A 453 17.57 22.66 -15.46
CA LEU A 453 17.35 23.45 -14.25
C LEU A 453 18.28 24.67 -14.16
N LYS A 454 19.47 24.63 -14.75
CA LYS A 454 20.41 25.80 -14.80
C LYS A 454 19.80 27.02 -15.47
N ASN A 455 18.78 26.84 -16.33
CA ASN A 455 18.12 27.88 -17.05
C ASN A 455 16.90 28.47 -16.34
N THR A 456 16.55 27.95 -15.16
CA THR A 456 15.39 28.42 -14.36
C THR A 456 15.71 29.74 -13.64
N LYS A 457 14.65 30.50 -13.32
CA LYS A 457 14.74 31.69 -12.46
C LYS A 457 15.29 31.32 -11.08
N ALA A 458 14.74 30.29 -10.45
CA ALA A 458 15.17 29.85 -9.12
C ALA A 458 16.65 29.47 -9.04
N TYR A 459 17.23 28.89 -10.11
CA TYR A 459 18.67 28.61 -10.15
C TYR A 459 19.51 29.89 -10.16
N ARG A 460 19.11 30.90 -10.99
CA ARG A 460 19.81 32.18 -11.09
C ARG A 460 19.71 33.01 -9.80
N GLU A 461 18.57 32.89 -9.08
CA GLU A 461 18.29 33.64 -7.85
C GLU A 461 18.70 32.86 -6.59
N ASP A 462 19.37 31.73 -6.75
CA ASP A 462 19.85 30.90 -5.62
C ASP A 462 18.72 30.43 -4.71
N SER A 463 17.57 30.03 -5.29
CA SER A 463 16.35 29.64 -4.58
C SER A 463 16.03 28.14 -4.79
N ILE A 464 17.03 27.29 -4.53
CA ILE A 464 16.91 25.83 -4.64
C ILE A 464 17.09 25.18 -3.26
N TYR A 465 16.11 24.41 -2.89
CA TYR A 465 16.06 23.74 -1.60
C TYR A 465 15.84 22.23 -1.78
N CYS A 466 16.22 21.48 -0.79
CA CYS A 466 15.98 20.04 -0.72
C CYS A 466 15.29 19.68 0.61
N THR A 467 14.57 18.57 0.60
CA THR A 467 13.95 18.04 1.82
C THR A 467 14.96 17.26 2.66
N ASN A 468 14.86 17.36 3.96
CA ASN A 468 15.50 16.44 4.88
C ASN A 468 14.71 15.10 4.97
N SER A 469 15.38 14.06 5.42
CA SER A 469 14.85 12.70 5.42
C SER A 469 13.67 12.49 6.38
N ASN A 470 13.51 13.33 7.40
CA ASN A 470 12.45 13.25 8.39
C ASN A 470 11.09 13.80 7.94
N ILE A 471 11.01 14.50 6.80
CA ILE A 471 9.78 15.18 6.35
C ILE A 471 8.56 14.25 6.24
N TYR A 472 8.75 12.98 5.89
CA TYR A 472 7.67 12.00 5.77
C TYR A 472 7.40 11.19 7.04
N LEU A 473 8.21 11.37 8.07
CA LEU A 473 8.12 10.63 9.32
C LEU A 473 7.40 11.42 10.41
N SER A 474 7.27 12.73 10.22
CA SER A 474 6.83 13.68 11.24
C SER A 474 5.40 14.14 10.99
N VAL A 475 4.44 13.20 11.11
CA VAL A 475 3.01 13.49 10.84
C VAL A 475 2.47 14.54 11.82
N MET A 476 2.86 14.47 13.09
CA MET A 476 2.44 15.44 14.11
C MET A 476 3.17 16.77 14.04
N SER A 477 4.18 16.88 13.19
CA SER A 477 4.94 18.12 12.95
C SER A 477 4.55 18.81 11.63
N LEU A 478 3.45 18.42 10.99
CA LEU A 478 2.95 19.10 9.78
C LEU A 478 2.78 20.61 9.94
N PRO A 479 2.27 21.15 11.07
CA PRO A 479 2.20 22.59 11.27
C PRO A 479 3.57 23.28 11.31
N GLU A 480 4.57 22.65 11.91
CA GLU A 480 5.95 23.13 11.95
C GLU A 480 6.58 23.13 10.57
N ILE A 481 6.32 22.08 9.77
CA ILE A 481 6.76 22.00 8.36
C ILE A 481 6.15 23.13 7.53
N VAL A 482 4.86 23.40 7.70
CA VAL A 482 4.17 24.50 7.00
C VAL A 482 4.73 25.86 7.44
N THR A 483 5.03 26.01 8.73
CA THR A 483 5.66 27.24 9.25
C THR A 483 7.05 27.43 8.63
N GLU A 484 7.88 26.38 8.58
CA GLU A 484 9.20 26.45 7.95
C GLU A 484 9.11 26.76 6.44
N LEU A 485 8.11 26.19 5.72
CA LEU A 485 7.85 26.53 4.33
C LEU A 485 7.50 28.02 4.16
N ASN A 486 6.65 28.59 5.03
CA ASN A 486 6.31 30.01 4.98
C ASN A 486 7.55 30.89 5.19
N GLU A 487 8.41 30.58 6.21
CA GLU A 487 9.68 31.29 6.44
C GLU A 487 10.65 31.12 5.25
N LEU A 488 10.71 29.94 4.65
CA LEU A 488 11.50 29.71 3.45
C LEU A 488 11.01 30.60 2.29
N PHE A 489 9.71 30.76 2.12
CA PHE A 489 9.15 31.61 1.08
C PHE A 489 9.34 33.10 1.35
N LEU A 490 9.23 33.54 2.60
CA LEU A 490 9.39 34.94 3.01
C LEU A 490 10.87 35.36 3.05
N ASN A 491 11.68 34.60 3.77
CA ASN A 491 13.01 35.02 4.24
C ASN A 491 14.17 34.19 3.65
N ASN A 492 13.88 33.14 2.86
CA ASN A 492 14.83 32.13 2.39
C ASN A 492 15.53 31.38 3.54
N GLU A 493 14.89 31.30 4.70
CA GLU A 493 15.36 30.57 5.90
C GLU A 493 14.96 29.10 5.82
N THR A 494 15.82 28.24 6.31
CA THR A 494 15.58 26.79 6.42
C THR A 494 15.85 26.31 7.84
N GLY A 495 15.18 25.26 8.26
CA GLY A 495 15.26 24.70 9.60
C GLY A 495 15.55 23.21 9.62
N GLU A 496 14.60 22.43 10.13
CA GLU A 496 14.74 21.00 10.35
C GLU A 496 14.34 20.17 9.12
N TYR A 497 13.36 20.64 8.32
CA TYR A 497 12.72 19.85 7.26
C TYR A 497 13.26 20.16 5.88
N PHE A 498 13.86 21.32 5.70
CA PHE A 498 14.44 21.75 4.43
C PHE A 498 15.86 22.24 4.62
N TYR A 499 16.65 22.13 3.55
CA TYR A 499 17.99 22.71 3.49
C TYR A 499 18.27 23.29 2.13
N LYS A 500 19.07 24.34 2.11
CA LYS A 500 19.47 25.01 0.88
C LYS A 500 20.72 24.37 0.31
N ILE A 501 20.72 24.06 -0.98
CA ILE A 501 21.93 23.61 -1.70
C ILE A 501 22.67 24.83 -2.30
N ARG A 502 23.98 24.73 -2.36
CA ARG A 502 24.85 25.82 -2.81
C ARG A 502 25.71 25.40 -3.98
#